data_08cff8ddbea3e5852c74c2d464dfd501
#
_entry.id   08cff8ddbea3e5852c74c2d464dfd501
#
_cell.length_a   1.000
_cell.length_b   1.000
_cell.length_c   1.000
_cell.angle_alpha   90.00
_cell.angle_beta   90.00
_cell.angle_gamma   90.00
#
_symmetry.space_group_name_H-M   'P 1'
#
loop_
_entity.id
_entity.type
_entity.pdbx_description
1 polymer ?
#
loop_
_entity_poly.entity_id
_entity_poly.type
_entity_poly.pdbx_seq_one_letter_code
_entity_poly.pdbx_strand_id
1 'polypeptide(L)'
;MVGTLDEFRSQLIGGGARANQFRVEINNPPAGAVGLDTRNAAFLCTAAQLPGMTIEEIAVPFRGRSIYIAGDRSFETWAVTFYNDTNFAIRNAMERWNNSLNHLVTGQGLTNHDDYTADLKVSQLDRDDRLLKTYTFVNAFPLSVSAIALTAGGSADIETFDVTFRYQHFVTDGVIADAPSGPF
;
A
#
# COMPACT_ATOMS: atom_id res chain seq x y z
N MET A 1 15.86 -14.17 31.99
CA MET A 1 14.41 -14.32 32.13
C MET A 1 14.02 -15.49 31.22
N VAL A 2 13.69 -16.65 31.80
CA VAL A 2 13.21 -17.81 31.03
C VAL A 2 11.70 -17.79 31.25
N GLY A 3 10.97 -17.16 30.32
CA GLY A 3 9.51 -17.24 30.27
C GLY A 3 9.10 -18.67 29.96
N THR A 4 8.08 -19.19 30.58
CA THR A 4 7.53 -20.50 30.26
C THR A 4 6.75 -20.43 28.95
N LEU A 5 6.59 -21.55 28.24
CA LEU A 5 5.81 -21.64 27.01
C LEU A 5 4.35 -21.19 27.23
N ASP A 6 3.82 -21.42 28.41
CA ASP A 6 2.45 -21.02 28.79
C ASP A 6 2.33 -19.52 29.00
N GLU A 7 3.35 -18.86 29.55
CA GLU A 7 3.43 -17.40 29.63
C GLU A 7 3.46 -16.79 28.24
N PHE A 8 4.27 -17.34 27.31
CA PHE A 8 4.31 -16.89 25.93
C PHE A 8 2.94 -17.03 25.25
N ARG A 9 2.27 -18.18 25.40
CA ARG A 9 0.93 -18.41 24.84
C ARG A 9 -0.12 -17.45 25.41
N SER A 10 -0.04 -17.12 26.70
CA SER A 10 -0.99 -16.19 27.33
C SER A 10 -0.83 -14.75 26.82
N GLN A 11 0.37 -14.36 26.40
CA GLN A 11 0.65 -13.04 25.83
C GLN A 11 0.25 -12.94 24.34
N LEU A 12 0.17 -14.08 23.64
CA LEU A 12 -0.20 -14.12 22.23
C LEU A 12 -1.73 -14.19 22.07
N ILE A 13 -2.39 -13.06 22.35
CA ILE A 13 -3.84 -12.91 22.28
C ILE A 13 -4.34 -13.29 20.88
N GLY A 14 -5.38 -14.15 20.80
CA GLY A 14 -5.96 -14.58 19.52
C GLY A 14 -5.05 -15.46 18.63
N GLY A 15 -3.88 -15.88 19.14
CA GLY A 15 -2.93 -16.69 18.37
C GLY A 15 -2.06 -15.87 17.39
N GLY A 16 -2.07 -14.54 17.50
CA GLY A 16 -1.31 -13.62 16.67
C GLY A 16 -1.93 -13.32 15.30
N ALA A 17 -1.66 -12.12 14.78
CA ALA A 17 -2.06 -11.72 13.43
C ALA A 17 -1.30 -12.53 12.37
N ARG A 18 -2.00 -12.93 11.30
CA ARG A 18 -1.44 -13.79 10.25
C ARG A 18 -1.26 -13.00 8.96
N ALA A 19 -0.07 -13.10 8.38
CA ALA A 19 0.27 -12.37 7.17
C ALA A 19 -0.60 -12.70 5.94
N ASN A 20 -1.22 -13.89 5.91
CA ASN A 20 -2.10 -14.32 4.83
C ASN A 20 -3.56 -13.92 4.99
N GLN A 21 -3.91 -13.20 6.07
CA GLN A 21 -5.27 -12.73 6.34
C GLN A 21 -5.29 -11.20 6.15
N PHE A 22 -5.47 -10.76 4.92
CA PHE A 22 -5.54 -9.35 4.59
C PHE A 22 -6.52 -9.08 3.45
N ARG A 23 -6.94 -7.83 3.32
CA ARG A 23 -7.79 -7.34 2.24
C ARG A 23 -7.24 -6.01 1.74
N VAL A 24 -7.19 -5.85 0.42
CA VAL A 24 -6.86 -4.60 -0.25
C VAL A 24 -8.14 -4.07 -0.91
N GLU A 25 -8.43 -2.79 -0.74
CA GLU A 25 -9.57 -2.13 -1.34
C GLU A 25 -9.12 -0.85 -2.05
N ILE A 26 -9.69 -0.61 -3.22
CA ILE A 26 -9.49 0.63 -3.98
C ILE A 26 -10.81 1.38 -3.93
N ASN A 27 -10.82 2.51 -3.24
CA ASN A 27 -12.03 3.33 -3.09
C ASN A 27 -12.01 4.47 -4.11
N ASN A 28 -13.17 4.73 -4.69
CA ASN A 28 -13.37 5.82 -5.64
C ASN A 28 -12.29 5.87 -6.73
N PRO A 29 -12.14 4.82 -7.55
CA PRO A 29 -11.15 4.84 -8.62
C PRO A 29 -11.43 6.04 -9.53
N PRO A 30 -10.39 6.77 -9.97
CA PRO A 30 -10.57 7.95 -10.80
C PRO A 30 -11.09 7.57 -12.19
N ALA A 31 -11.59 8.55 -12.94
CA ALA A 31 -12.11 8.35 -14.27
C ALA A 31 -11.10 7.70 -15.24
N GLY A 32 -9.79 7.88 -15.00
CA GLY A 32 -8.71 7.22 -15.76
C GLY A 32 -8.64 5.70 -15.54
N ALA A 33 -9.10 5.19 -14.42
CA ALA A 33 -9.11 3.75 -14.09
C ALA A 33 -10.35 3.03 -14.67
N VAL A 34 -10.74 3.34 -15.90
CA VAL A 34 -11.93 2.77 -16.57
C VAL A 34 -11.89 1.24 -16.58
N GLY A 35 -12.97 0.63 -16.13
CA GLY A 35 -13.12 -0.83 -16.11
C GLY A 35 -12.41 -1.52 -14.95
N LEU A 36 -11.92 -0.78 -13.96
CA LEU A 36 -11.42 -1.36 -12.72
C LEU A 36 -12.60 -1.91 -11.90
N ASP A 37 -12.69 -3.23 -11.83
CA ASP A 37 -13.55 -3.91 -10.88
C ASP A 37 -12.82 -3.99 -9.53
N THR A 38 -13.16 -3.09 -8.62
CA THR A 38 -12.53 -2.97 -7.30
C THR A 38 -12.72 -4.23 -6.45
N ARG A 39 -13.83 -4.95 -6.66
CA ARG A 39 -14.10 -6.20 -5.96
C ARG A 39 -13.19 -7.33 -6.46
N ASN A 40 -13.05 -7.48 -7.78
CA ASN A 40 -12.13 -8.46 -8.36
C ASN A 40 -10.67 -8.13 -8.01
N ALA A 41 -10.28 -6.86 -8.00
CA ALA A 41 -8.96 -6.43 -7.57
C ALA A 41 -8.66 -6.86 -6.13
N ALA A 42 -9.64 -6.73 -5.22
CA ALA A 42 -9.49 -7.18 -3.83
C ALA A 42 -9.28 -8.70 -3.72
N PHE A 43 -9.96 -9.50 -4.56
CA PHE A 43 -9.83 -10.96 -4.55
C PHE A 43 -8.56 -11.47 -5.24
N LEU A 44 -8.08 -10.80 -6.29
CA LEU A 44 -6.91 -11.21 -7.05
C LEU A 44 -5.59 -10.62 -6.50
N CYS A 45 -5.65 -9.86 -5.41
CA CYS A 45 -4.47 -9.40 -4.71
C CYS A 45 -3.82 -10.56 -3.96
N THR A 46 -2.56 -10.85 -4.28
CA THR A 46 -1.80 -11.97 -3.68
C THR A 46 -0.86 -11.53 -2.59
N ALA A 47 -0.32 -10.33 -2.69
CA ALA A 47 0.58 -9.76 -1.70
C ALA A 47 0.40 -8.24 -1.58
N ALA A 48 0.45 -7.76 -0.36
CA ALA A 48 0.49 -6.35 -0.03
C ALA A 48 1.32 -6.17 1.24
N GLN A 49 1.85 -4.96 1.44
CA GLN A 49 2.60 -4.62 2.65
C GLN A 49 1.80 -3.66 3.51
N LEU A 50 1.93 -3.76 4.82
CA LEU A 50 1.50 -2.69 5.70
C LEU A 50 2.53 -1.55 5.62
N PRO A 51 2.10 -0.26 5.56
CA PRO A 51 3.02 0.85 5.36
C PRO A 51 3.95 1.03 6.54
N GLY A 52 5.23 1.27 6.25
CA GLY A 52 6.21 1.73 7.22
C GLY A 52 6.13 3.23 7.46
N MET A 53 6.73 3.67 8.55
CA MET A 53 6.88 5.09 8.89
C MET A 53 8.33 5.39 9.20
N THR A 54 8.88 6.41 8.57
CA THR A 54 10.24 6.88 8.83
C THR A 54 10.22 8.36 9.18
N ILE A 55 10.94 8.71 10.24
CA ILE A 55 11.25 10.10 10.58
C ILE A 55 12.75 10.27 10.38
N GLU A 56 13.12 11.21 9.55
CA GLU A 56 14.54 11.51 9.30
C GLU A 56 15.14 12.22 10.49
N GLU A 57 16.43 12.02 10.70
CA GLU A 57 17.18 12.69 11.76
C GLU A 57 17.93 13.91 11.20
N ILE A 58 17.95 14.99 11.97
CA ILE A 58 18.77 16.16 11.69
C ILE A 58 19.95 16.13 12.65
N ALA A 59 21.16 15.93 12.11
CA ALA A 59 22.38 15.92 12.89
C ALA A 59 22.92 17.36 13.03
N VAL A 60 22.97 17.88 14.25
CA VAL A 60 23.53 19.19 14.59
C VAL A 60 24.90 18.99 15.21
N PRO A 61 26.00 19.36 14.56
CA PRO A 61 27.34 19.22 15.11
C PRO A 61 27.62 20.25 16.23
N PHE A 62 28.14 19.77 17.34
CA PHE A 62 28.56 20.64 18.45
C PHE A 62 29.84 20.11 19.11
N ARG A 63 30.95 20.86 19.03
CA ARG A 63 32.22 20.60 19.68
C ARG A 63 32.75 19.14 19.52
N GLY A 64 32.70 18.59 18.31
CA GLY A 64 33.19 17.24 18.03
C GLY A 64 32.18 16.13 18.35
N ARG A 65 30.93 16.47 18.70
CA ARG A 65 29.78 15.54 18.84
C ARG A 65 28.61 16.04 18.03
N SER A 66 27.72 15.13 17.64
CA SER A 66 26.45 15.47 17.01
C SER A 66 25.30 15.26 17.98
N ILE A 67 24.37 16.19 17.97
CA ILE A 67 23.06 16.08 18.63
C ILE A 67 22.06 15.75 17.52
N TYR A 68 21.22 14.76 17.74
CA TYR A 68 20.22 14.33 16.78
C TYR A 68 18.85 14.89 17.18
N ILE A 69 18.21 15.55 16.24
CA ILE A 69 16.86 16.13 16.38
C ILE A 69 15.96 15.44 15.38
N ALA A 70 14.69 15.19 15.74
CA ALA A 70 13.71 14.63 14.81
C ALA A 70 13.45 15.62 13.66
N GLY A 71 13.58 15.14 12.44
CA GLY A 71 13.32 15.87 11.22
C GLY A 71 11.96 15.54 10.63
N ASP A 72 11.85 15.62 9.30
CA ASP A 72 10.62 15.42 8.57
C ASP A 72 10.25 13.94 8.45
N ARG A 73 8.95 13.68 8.28
CA ARG A 73 8.42 12.35 8.03
C ARG A 73 8.45 12.05 6.53
N SER A 74 9.00 10.90 6.18
CA SER A 74 8.97 10.37 4.82
C SER A 74 8.09 9.14 4.71
N PHE A 75 7.48 8.96 3.53
CA PHE A 75 6.65 7.82 3.21
C PHE A 75 7.24 7.09 2.00
N GLU A 76 7.40 5.79 2.14
CA GLU A 76 7.84 4.94 1.04
C GLU A 76 6.68 4.67 0.07
N THR A 77 7.00 4.19 -1.12
CA THR A 77 5.99 3.72 -2.07
C THR A 77 5.34 2.44 -1.57
N TRP A 78 4.10 2.19 -1.99
CA TRP A 78 3.37 1.00 -1.61
C TRP A 78 3.19 0.06 -2.81
N ALA A 79 3.70 -1.16 -2.69
CA ALA A 79 3.63 -2.18 -3.73
C ALA A 79 2.54 -3.21 -3.41
N VAL A 80 1.79 -3.59 -4.43
CA VAL A 80 0.74 -4.61 -4.38
C VAL A 80 0.91 -5.56 -5.56
N THR A 81 0.86 -6.86 -5.29
CA THR A 81 0.95 -7.90 -6.31
C THR A 81 -0.43 -8.47 -6.62
N PHE A 82 -0.76 -8.58 -7.90
CA PHE A 82 -2.01 -9.14 -8.40
C PHE A 82 -1.77 -10.36 -9.26
N TYR A 83 -2.70 -11.33 -9.21
CA TYR A 83 -2.81 -12.34 -10.27
C TYR A 83 -3.31 -11.68 -11.56
N ASN A 84 -2.75 -12.11 -12.67
CA ASN A 84 -3.22 -11.71 -13.98
C ASN A 84 -4.30 -12.70 -14.47
N ASP A 85 -5.50 -12.19 -14.72
CA ASP A 85 -6.58 -13.00 -15.29
C ASP A 85 -6.46 -13.06 -16.82
N THR A 86 -7.12 -14.01 -17.44
CA THR A 86 -7.10 -14.19 -18.91
C THR A 86 -7.67 -13.00 -19.67
N ASN A 87 -8.46 -12.16 -19.04
CA ASN A 87 -9.05 -10.95 -19.61
C ASN A 87 -8.16 -9.72 -19.42
N PHE A 88 -7.09 -9.83 -18.64
CA PHE A 88 -6.21 -8.71 -18.28
C PHE A 88 -6.97 -7.51 -17.69
N ALA A 89 -8.10 -7.75 -17.02
CA ALA A 89 -9.01 -6.69 -16.61
C ALA A 89 -8.35 -5.69 -15.65
N ILE A 90 -7.69 -6.20 -14.60
CA ILE A 90 -7.03 -5.35 -13.60
C ILE A 90 -5.81 -4.66 -14.22
N ARG A 91 -4.98 -5.41 -14.95
CA ARG A 91 -3.79 -4.86 -15.59
C ARG A 91 -4.14 -3.75 -16.58
N ASN A 92 -5.10 -3.98 -17.45
CA ASN A 92 -5.59 -2.98 -18.42
C ASN A 92 -6.15 -1.72 -17.71
N ALA A 93 -6.82 -1.89 -16.58
CA ALA A 93 -7.33 -0.76 -15.80
C ALA A 93 -6.19 0.05 -15.17
N MET A 94 -5.16 -0.61 -14.62
CA MET A 94 -3.98 0.06 -14.06
C MET A 94 -3.15 0.77 -15.14
N GLU A 95 -2.99 0.16 -16.31
CA GLU A 95 -2.32 0.79 -17.45
C GLU A 95 -3.09 2.00 -17.97
N ARG A 96 -4.44 1.93 -18.05
CA ARG A 96 -5.26 3.10 -18.41
C ARG A 96 -5.17 4.20 -17.38
N TRP A 97 -5.19 3.85 -16.09
CA TRP A 97 -5.01 4.83 -15.02
C TRP A 97 -3.64 5.51 -15.13
N ASN A 98 -2.56 4.74 -15.28
CA ASN A 98 -1.22 5.28 -15.47
C ASN A 98 -1.13 6.17 -16.73
N ASN A 99 -1.74 5.73 -17.85
CA ASN A 99 -1.78 6.51 -19.09
C ASN A 99 -2.59 7.81 -18.97
N SER A 100 -3.56 7.89 -18.07
CA SER A 100 -4.30 9.14 -17.80
C SER A 100 -3.45 10.19 -17.08
N LEU A 101 -2.43 9.75 -16.34
CA LEU A 101 -1.47 10.65 -15.68
C LEU A 101 -0.50 11.28 -16.68
N ASN A 102 -0.04 10.47 -17.63
CA ASN A 102 0.85 10.91 -18.70
C ASN A 102 0.66 10.01 -19.92
N HIS A 103 0.00 10.55 -20.94
CA HIS A 103 -0.36 9.78 -22.13
C HIS A 103 0.89 9.35 -22.90
N LEU A 104 1.01 8.05 -23.18
CA LEU A 104 2.19 7.41 -23.79
C LEU A 104 2.67 8.05 -25.09
N VAL A 105 1.76 8.62 -25.89
CA VAL A 105 2.10 9.19 -27.21
C VAL A 105 2.25 10.70 -27.15
N THR A 106 1.34 11.40 -26.46
CA THR A 106 1.27 12.87 -26.47
C THR A 106 1.97 13.55 -25.31
N GLY A 107 2.26 12.80 -24.24
CA GLY A 107 2.83 13.34 -23.00
C GLY A 107 1.87 14.26 -22.23
N GLN A 108 0.59 14.33 -22.66
CA GLN A 108 -0.42 15.11 -21.97
C GLN A 108 -1.08 14.25 -20.89
N GLY A 109 -1.49 14.86 -19.80
CA GLY A 109 -2.14 14.16 -18.69
C GLY A 109 -3.11 15.05 -17.92
N LEU A 110 -3.79 14.44 -16.94
CA LEU A 110 -4.66 15.17 -16.03
C LEU A 110 -3.82 16.10 -15.15
N THR A 111 -4.22 17.35 -15.05
CA THR A 111 -3.49 18.37 -14.28
C THR A 111 -4.07 18.57 -12.87
N ASN A 112 -5.35 18.27 -12.69
CA ASN A 112 -5.99 18.37 -11.39
C ASN A 112 -5.73 17.11 -10.58
N HIS A 113 -5.19 17.26 -9.38
CA HIS A 113 -4.79 16.16 -8.50
C HIS A 113 -5.95 15.22 -8.14
N ASP A 114 -7.12 15.77 -7.89
CA ASP A 114 -8.29 15.00 -7.48
C ASP A 114 -8.88 14.12 -8.60
N ASP A 115 -8.59 14.46 -9.87
CA ASP A 115 -9.11 13.72 -11.03
C ASP A 115 -8.36 12.42 -11.30
N TYR A 116 -7.14 12.25 -10.75
CA TYR A 116 -6.32 11.08 -11.01
C TYR A 116 -5.92 10.30 -9.75
N THR A 117 -6.25 10.76 -8.57
CA THR A 117 -5.94 10.07 -7.32
C THR A 117 -7.12 9.28 -6.78
N ALA A 118 -6.84 8.29 -5.98
CA ALA A 118 -7.83 7.48 -5.25
C ALA A 118 -7.34 7.18 -3.84
N ASP A 119 -8.28 6.84 -2.96
CA ASP A 119 -7.95 6.33 -1.65
C ASP A 119 -7.87 4.80 -1.68
N LEU A 120 -6.75 4.26 -1.20
CA LEU A 120 -6.50 2.84 -1.12
C LEU A 120 -6.55 2.39 0.34
N LYS A 121 -7.01 1.17 0.58
CA LYS A 121 -7.02 0.59 1.93
C LYS A 121 -6.35 -0.77 1.95
N VAL A 122 -5.60 -1.03 3.00
CA VAL A 122 -5.15 -2.36 3.36
C VAL A 122 -5.60 -2.67 4.78
N SER A 123 -6.28 -3.78 4.92
CA SER A 123 -6.85 -4.22 6.18
C SER A 123 -6.27 -5.57 6.57
N GLN A 124 -5.77 -5.66 7.79
CA GLN A 124 -5.40 -6.93 8.40
C GLN A 124 -6.64 -7.55 9.03
N LEU A 125 -6.87 -8.83 8.75
CA LEU A 125 -8.01 -9.59 9.23
C LEU A 125 -7.57 -10.66 10.24
N ASP A 126 -8.52 -11.10 11.07
CA ASP A 126 -8.39 -12.30 11.89
C ASP A 126 -8.90 -13.53 11.12
N ARG A 127 -8.80 -14.72 11.71
CA ARG A 127 -9.28 -16.00 11.15
C ARG A 127 -10.79 -16.03 10.87
N ASP A 128 -11.55 -15.23 11.60
CA ASP A 128 -13.00 -15.11 11.47
C ASP A 128 -13.40 -13.94 10.55
N ASP A 129 -12.48 -13.46 9.69
CA ASP A 129 -12.63 -12.30 8.81
C ASP A 129 -12.95 -10.99 9.55
N ARG A 130 -12.67 -10.93 10.86
CA ARG A 130 -12.82 -9.70 11.64
C ARG A 130 -11.67 -8.76 11.37
N LEU A 131 -12.00 -7.49 11.25
CA LEU A 131 -11.04 -6.42 11.06
C LEU A 131 -10.18 -6.24 12.31
N LEU A 132 -8.87 -6.39 12.18
CA LEU A 132 -7.90 -6.13 13.24
C LEU A 132 -7.34 -4.71 13.15
N LYS A 133 -6.91 -4.30 11.97
CA LYS A 133 -6.33 -2.98 11.74
C LYS A 133 -6.46 -2.58 10.27
N THR A 134 -6.75 -1.29 10.04
CA THR A 134 -6.86 -0.71 8.70
C THR A 134 -5.86 0.43 8.52
N TYR A 135 -5.27 0.47 7.35
CA TYR A 135 -4.48 1.58 6.86
C TYR A 135 -5.13 2.13 5.60
N THR A 136 -5.40 3.43 5.59
CA THR A 136 -5.96 4.14 4.43
C THR A 136 -4.89 5.05 3.86
N PHE A 137 -4.51 4.80 2.61
CA PHE A 137 -3.59 5.65 1.85
C PHE A 137 -4.39 6.74 1.17
N VAL A 138 -4.04 7.98 1.42
CA VAL A 138 -4.76 9.15 0.93
C VAL A 138 -4.10 9.67 -0.34
N ASN A 139 -4.91 9.96 -1.33
CA ASN A 139 -4.49 10.53 -2.62
C ASN A 139 -3.39 9.67 -3.29
N ALA A 140 -3.65 8.39 -3.45
CA ALA A 140 -2.74 7.46 -4.10
C ALA A 140 -2.95 7.42 -5.62
N PHE A 141 -1.86 7.17 -6.35
CA PHE A 141 -1.87 6.96 -7.80
C PHE A 141 -0.82 5.93 -8.21
N PRO A 142 -1.01 5.17 -9.29
CA PRO A 142 -0.04 4.18 -9.74
C PRO A 142 1.19 4.85 -10.33
N LEU A 143 2.33 4.63 -9.69
CA LEU A 143 3.64 5.11 -10.16
C LEU A 143 4.20 4.22 -11.25
N SER A 144 4.06 2.90 -11.09
CA SER A 144 4.53 1.91 -12.07
C SER A 144 3.68 0.64 -12.05
N VAL A 145 3.60 0.00 -13.21
CA VAL A 145 3.07 -1.36 -13.40
C VAL A 145 4.23 -2.21 -13.89
N SER A 146 4.53 -3.32 -13.21
CA SER A 146 5.70 -4.14 -13.53
C SER A 146 5.54 -4.88 -14.86
N ALA A 147 6.66 -5.22 -15.49
CA ALA A 147 6.68 -6.17 -16.61
C ALA A 147 6.34 -7.59 -16.13
N ILE A 148 5.73 -8.39 -17.00
CA ILE A 148 5.53 -9.82 -16.81
C ILE A 148 6.52 -10.56 -17.69
N ALA A 149 7.32 -11.45 -17.10
CA ALA A 149 8.24 -12.30 -17.86
C ALA A 149 7.50 -13.47 -18.48
N LEU A 150 7.59 -13.63 -19.80
CA LEU A 150 7.01 -14.74 -20.54
C LEU A 150 8.10 -15.69 -21.01
N THR A 151 7.96 -16.99 -20.74
CA THR A 151 8.92 -18.03 -21.11
C THR A 151 8.22 -19.25 -21.68
N ALA A 152 8.54 -19.64 -22.90
CA ALA A 152 7.93 -20.78 -23.59
C ALA A 152 8.19 -22.15 -22.93
N GLY A 153 9.26 -22.26 -22.15
CA GLY A 153 9.64 -23.48 -21.39
C GLY A 153 9.38 -23.38 -19.89
N GLY A 154 8.57 -22.43 -19.46
CA GLY A 154 8.28 -22.20 -18.03
C GLY A 154 7.29 -23.20 -17.43
N SER A 155 7.10 -23.12 -16.11
CA SER A 155 6.04 -23.82 -15.38
C SER A 155 4.66 -23.26 -15.75
N ALA A 156 3.61 -24.04 -15.47
CA ALA A 156 2.22 -23.62 -15.67
C ALA A 156 1.70 -22.71 -14.54
N ASP A 157 2.56 -21.84 -14.01
CA ASP A 157 2.21 -20.92 -12.94
C ASP A 157 1.34 -19.77 -13.47
N ILE A 158 0.43 -19.30 -12.63
CA ILE A 158 -0.39 -18.13 -12.97
C ILE A 158 0.51 -16.89 -12.93
N GLU A 159 0.42 -16.08 -13.96
CA GLU A 159 1.16 -14.82 -14.04
C GLU A 159 0.77 -13.86 -12.92
N THR A 160 1.77 -13.17 -12.38
CA THR A 160 1.59 -12.09 -11.42
C THR A 160 2.26 -10.82 -11.91
N PHE A 161 1.75 -9.67 -11.47
CA PHE A 161 2.37 -8.38 -11.71
C PHE A 161 2.24 -7.48 -10.48
N ASP A 162 3.19 -6.59 -10.34
CA ASP A 162 3.22 -5.62 -9.25
C ASP A 162 2.76 -4.25 -9.73
N VAL A 163 1.98 -3.59 -8.90
CA VAL A 163 1.64 -2.18 -9.06
C VAL A 163 2.21 -1.42 -7.87
N THR A 164 3.06 -0.45 -8.16
CA THR A 164 3.62 0.43 -7.14
C THR A 164 2.84 1.74 -7.12
N PHE A 165 2.31 2.08 -5.95
CA PHE A 165 1.56 3.31 -5.74
C PHE A 165 2.41 4.34 -4.98
N ARG A 166 2.25 5.61 -5.35
CA ARG A 166 2.67 6.76 -4.55
C ARG A 166 1.44 7.36 -3.89
N TYR A 167 1.55 7.80 -2.66
CA TYR A 167 0.49 8.42 -1.88
C TYR A 167 1.04 9.60 -1.08
N GLN A 168 0.18 10.48 -0.59
CA GLN A 168 0.59 11.66 0.19
C GLN A 168 0.92 11.29 1.64
N HIS A 169 0.00 10.62 2.29
CA HIS A 169 0.15 10.12 3.65
C HIS A 169 -0.81 8.93 3.86
N PHE A 170 -0.68 8.26 4.95
CA PHE A 170 -1.67 7.27 5.35
C PHE A 170 -2.25 7.56 6.73
N VAL A 171 -3.46 7.07 6.94
CA VAL A 171 -4.22 7.15 8.17
C VAL A 171 -4.44 5.74 8.68
N THR A 172 -4.31 5.52 9.98
CA THR A 172 -4.55 4.20 10.58
C THR A 172 -5.37 4.32 11.85
N ASP A 173 -6.24 3.35 12.08
CA ASP A 173 -7.04 3.28 13.29
C ASP A 173 -6.13 3.21 14.54
N GLY A 174 -6.43 4.02 15.55
CA GLY A 174 -5.73 4.05 16.83
C GLY A 174 -4.48 4.95 16.91
N VAL A 175 -4.08 5.63 15.82
CA VAL A 175 -2.92 6.55 15.84
C VAL A 175 -3.33 8.02 15.69
N ILE A 176 -4.55 8.29 15.20
CA ILE A 176 -5.03 9.66 14.93
C ILE A 176 -5.83 10.24 16.09
N ALA A 177 -6.26 9.41 17.06
CA ALA A 177 -7.10 9.88 18.17
C ALA A 177 -6.44 10.96 19.06
N ASP A 178 -5.11 11.08 19.00
CA ASP A 178 -4.35 11.98 19.85
C ASP A 178 -3.39 12.87 19.04
N ALA A 179 -3.88 13.58 18.02
CA ALA A 179 -3.11 14.69 17.50
C ALA A 179 -2.90 15.70 18.65
N PRO A 180 -1.65 16.03 19.03
CA PRO A 180 -1.41 17.01 20.08
C PRO A 180 -2.10 18.31 19.68
N SER A 181 -3.08 18.75 20.46
CA SER A 181 -3.74 20.05 20.32
C SER A 181 -2.78 21.15 20.78
N GLY A 182 -1.68 21.33 20.03
CA GLY A 182 -0.75 22.43 20.25
C GLY A 182 -0.95 23.49 19.16
N PRO A 183 -0.88 24.78 19.51
CA PRO A 183 -0.85 25.82 18.49
C PRO A 183 0.44 25.68 17.68
N PHE A 184 0.31 25.68 16.35
CA PHE A 184 1.42 25.90 15.41
C PHE A 184 1.84 27.37 15.44
#